data_3c1a6d982de373568046aba9f3fbadac
#
_entry.id   3c1a6d982de373568046aba9f3fbadac
#
_cell.length_a   1.000
_cell.length_b   1.000
_cell.length_c   1.000
_cell.angle_alpha   90.00
_cell.angle_beta   90.00
_cell.angle_gamma   90.00
#
_symmetry.space_group_name_H-M   'P 1'
#
loop_
_entity.id
_entity.type
_entity.pdbx_description
1 polymer ?
#
loop_
_entity_poly.entity_id
_entity_poly.type
_entity_poly.pdbx_seq_one_letter_code
_entity_poly.pdbx_strand_id
1 'polypeptide(L)'
;VAGYTSAMAETPGAAAGRPTASAEAVTGPARAALRRLLPRRQADQFRLTALDGPERFTLSGTAGAVEVGGTSAAVLLTGVHWYLKYTCRAHLTWAGSRLDLPDTLPAPATPGERAATVPHRFALNDTHDGYTGPYADWPRWERLIDVLALHGCNEVLVTPGTEAVYHRVLTRFGYRDAEARAWLPAPSHQPWWLLQNLSRYGGPVSATLLRRRLELGRRIVARLRELGMSPVLPGYFGTVPDDFAHRNPGAVTVPQGRWAGLRRPDWLDPRTAAFRDVAATYYQQQRELFGEVGHVKMDLLHEGGDPGGVPVPEAARAVEEALRTALPEAVWVILGWQHNPRPELLAGVRRRDRMLIVDGLSDLAGTTDRERDWGGVPYAFGTIPNFGG
;
A
#
# COMPACT_ATOMS: atom_id res chain seq x y z
N VAL A 1 10.04 44.24 -2.54
CA VAL A 1 10.18 43.85 -1.13
C VAL A 1 8.78 43.89 -0.53
N ALA A 2 8.08 42.79 -0.48
CA ALA A 2 6.85 42.63 0.27
C ALA A 2 6.95 41.25 0.96
N GLY A 3 6.98 41.29 2.28
CA GLY A 3 7.12 40.10 3.11
C GLY A 3 5.83 39.25 3.11
N TYR A 4 5.96 37.99 2.83
CA TYR A 4 4.92 36.99 3.07
C TYR A 4 5.15 36.36 4.45
N THR A 5 4.30 36.71 5.39
CA THR A 5 4.13 35.97 6.65
C THR A 5 3.23 34.76 6.37
N SER A 6 3.81 33.59 6.30
CA SER A 6 3.08 32.33 6.25
C SER A 6 2.50 32.03 7.64
N ALA A 7 1.18 32.03 7.77
CA ALA A 7 0.50 31.51 8.94
C ALA A 7 0.64 29.98 8.94
N MET A 8 1.39 29.46 9.89
CA MET A 8 1.44 28.02 10.18
C MET A 8 0.09 27.58 10.73
N ALA A 9 -0.64 26.78 9.97
CA ALA A 9 -1.83 26.09 10.47
C ALA A 9 -1.38 25.04 11.50
N GLU A 10 -1.90 25.16 12.69
CA GLU A 10 -1.73 24.19 13.79
C GLU A 10 -2.31 22.86 13.37
N THR A 11 -1.50 21.80 13.47
CA THR A 11 -1.87 20.42 13.22
C THR A 11 -2.78 19.92 14.35
N PRO A 12 -4.00 19.46 14.11
CA PRO A 12 -4.82 18.87 15.16
C PRO A 12 -4.38 17.45 15.51
N GLY A 13 -4.18 17.21 16.79
CA GLY A 13 -4.37 15.91 17.42
C GLY A 13 -3.19 14.96 17.37
N ALA A 14 -2.37 15.04 18.42
CA ALA A 14 -1.52 13.92 18.84
C ALA A 14 -2.36 12.64 18.97
N ALA A 15 -2.09 11.66 18.13
CA ALA A 15 -2.64 10.31 18.25
C ALA A 15 -2.27 9.76 19.64
N ALA A 16 -3.27 9.21 20.33
CA ALA A 16 -3.12 8.52 21.59
C ALA A 16 -1.93 7.55 21.52
N GLY A 17 -1.03 7.63 22.51
CA GLY A 17 0.25 6.93 22.50
C GLY A 17 0.07 5.44 22.24
N ARG A 18 0.66 4.95 21.15
CA ARG A 18 0.90 3.52 20.97
C ARG A 18 1.69 3.03 22.17
N PRO A 19 1.39 1.84 22.75
CA PRO A 19 2.22 1.26 23.77
C PRO A 19 3.65 1.17 23.24
N THR A 20 4.62 1.62 24.01
CA THR A 20 6.04 1.58 23.65
C THR A 20 6.41 0.12 23.37
N ALA A 21 6.74 -0.19 22.11
CA ALA A 21 7.25 -1.51 21.75
C ALA A 21 8.54 -1.75 22.54
N SER A 22 8.78 -2.99 22.98
CA SER A 22 10.03 -3.31 23.66
C SER A 22 11.21 -2.99 22.72
N ALA A 23 12.35 -2.55 23.28
CA ALA A 23 13.54 -2.22 22.49
C ALA A 23 13.93 -3.37 21.54
N GLU A 24 13.78 -4.62 21.95
CA GLU A 24 14.05 -5.80 21.11
C GLU A 24 13.03 -5.96 19.97
N ALA A 25 11.78 -5.58 20.18
CA ALA A 25 10.77 -5.60 19.11
C ALA A 25 11.07 -4.60 17.98
N VAL A 26 11.82 -3.54 18.27
CA VAL A 26 12.29 -2.56 17.29
C VAL A 26 13.63 -2.99 16.67
N THR A 27 14.60 -3.37 17.49
CA THR A 27 15.97 -3.62 17.02
C THR A 27 16.17 -5.01 16.42
N GLY A 28 15.43 -6.01 16.88
CA GLY A 28 15.53 -7.41 16.40
C GLY A 28 15.22 -7.55 14.90
N PRO A 29 14.06 -7.09 14.41
CA PRO A 29 13.72 -7.14 12.98
C PRO A 29 14.71 -6.37 12.09
N ALA A 30 15.21 -5.20 12.54
CA ALA A 30 16.22 -4.44 11.82
C ALA A 30 17.56 -5.18 11.75
N ARG A 31 18.00 -5.77 12.85
CA ARG A 31 19.25 -6.58 12.91
C ARG A 31 19.15 -7.79 11.98
N ALA A 32 17.99 -8.47 11.96
CA ALA A 32 17.76 -9.59 11.06
C ALA A 32 17.83 -9.17 9.58
N ALA A 33 17.26 -7.99 9.22
CA ALA A 33 17.37 -7.45 7.88
C ALA A 33 18.82 -7.10 7.51
N LEU A 34 19.56 -6.46 8.38
CA LEU A 34 20.97 -6.12 8.12
C LEU A 34 21.82 -7.36 7.82
N ARG A 35 21.59 -8.46 8.54
CA ARG A 35 22.30 -9.73 8.31
C ARG A 35 21.97 -10.39 6.97
N ARG A 36 20.82 -10.07 6.36
CA ARG A 36 20.48 -10.50 4.99
C ARG A 36 21.07 -9.59 3.92
N LEU A 37 21.19 -8.31 4.23
CA LEU A 37 21.55 -7.28 3.27
C LEU A 37 23.06 -7.00 3.19
N LEU A 38 23.78 -7.16 4.28
CA LEU A 38 25.19 -6.85 4.39
C LEU A 38 26.03 -8.09 4.71
N PRO A 39 27.33 -8.11 4.34
CA PRO A 39 28.24 -9.13 4.85
C PRO A 39 28.25 -9.10 6.39
N ARG A 40 28.30 -10.27 7.02
CA ARG A 40 28.15 -10.42 8.46
C ARG A 40 29.09 -9.52 9.27
N ARG A 41 30.37 -9.44 8.85
CA ARG A 41 31.39 -8.62 9.51
C ARG A 41 31.01 -7.15 9.61
N GLN A 42 30.40 -6.60 8.54
CA GLN A 42 29.94 -5.21 8.51
C GLN A 42 28.61 -5.04 9.25
N ALA A 43 27.70 -5.98 9.12
CA ALA A 43 26.42 -5.95 9.84
C ALA A 43 26.60 -5.93 11.37
N ASP A 44 27.58 -6.68 11.88
CA ASP A 44 27.85 -6.79 13.32
C ASP A 44 28.51 -5.51 13.91
N GLN A 45 28.95 -4.55 13.08
CA GLN A 45 29.50 -3.26 13.54
C GLN A 45 28.43 -2.20 13.80
N PHE A 46 27.15 -2.48 13.47
CA PHE A 46 26.05 -1.58 13.78
C PHE A 46 25.47 -1.87 15.16
N ARG A 47 25.42 -0.85 16.00
CA ARG A 47 24.73 -0.85 17.29
C ARG A 47 23.39 -0.14 17.14
N LEU A 48 22.30 -0.92 17.23
CA LEU A 48 20.94 -0.42 17.02
C LEU A 48 20.27 -0.12 18.36
N THR A 49 19.63 1.05 18.47
CA THR A 49 18.91 1.50 19.68
C THR A 49 17.50 1.97 19.30
N ALA A 50 16.49 1.52 20.03
CA ALA A 50 15.13 2.01 19.88
C ALA A 50 15.01 3.42 20.49
N LEU A 51 14.32 4.30 19.80
CA LEU A 51 13.97 5.65 20.23
C LEU A 51 12.45 5.78 20.39
N ASP A 52 12.02 6.62 21.31
CA ASP A 52 10.62 7.00 21.48
C ASP A 52 10.32 8.33 20.76
N GLY A 53 9.04 8.59 20.51
CA GLY A 53 8.53 9.87 20.00
C GLY A 53 8.35 9.91 18.49
N PRO A 54 8.40 11.11 17.86
CA PRO A 54 8.17 11.30 16.43
C PRO A 54 9.20 10.56 15.58
N GLU A 55 8.82 10.23 14.35
CA GLU A 55 9.63 9.41 13.44
C GLU A 55 10.96 10.11 13.09
N ARG A 56 12.05 9.52 13.54
CA ARG A 56 13.42 10.00 13.33
C ARG A 56 14.46 8.91 13.54
N PHE A 57 15.64 9.11 12.97
CA PHE A 57 16.83 8.34 13.30
C PHE A 57 17.98 9.23 13.78
N THR A 58 18.90 8.64 14.55
CA THR A 58 20.16 9.25 14.96
C THR A 58 21.34 8.45 14.44
N LEU A 59 22.45 9.14 14.17
CA LEU A 59 23.75 8.53 13.80
C LEU A 59 24.85 9.07 14.70
N SER A 60 25.64 8.18 15.26
CA SER A 60 26.82 8.49 16.03
C SER A 60 27.83 7.30 16.01
N GLY A 61 28.84 7.35 16.80
CA GLY A 61 29.78 6.26 16.97
C GLY A 61 31.18 6.54 16.40
N THR A 62 31.98 5.51 16.39
CA THR A 62 33.40 5.54 15.98
C THR A 62 33.64 4.49 14.89
N ALA A 63 34.87 4.45 14.37
CA ALA A 63 35.25 3.40 13.41
C ALA A 63 35.06 2.01 14.04
N GLY A 64 34.40 1.11 13.32
CA GLY A 64 34.05 -0.24 13.76
C GLY A 64 32.89 -0.34 14.75
N ALA A 65 32.32 0.79 15.19
CA ALA A 65 31.16 0.82 16.10
C ALA A 65 30.21 1.96 15.73
N VAL A 66 29.41 1.74 14.68
CA VAL A 66 28.43 2.69 14.17
C VAL A 66 27.13 2.56 14.96
N GLU A 67 26.72 3.63 15.60
CA GLU A 67 25.51 3.68 16.41
C GLU A 67 24.36 4.29 15.60
N VAL A 68 23.22 3.58 15.56
CA VAL A 68 22.00 4.01 14.87
C VAL A 68 20.83 3.91 15.84
N GLY A 69 20.22 5.06 16.18
CA GLY A 69 18.95 5.11 16.88
C GLY A 69 17.80 5.24 15.89
N GLY A 70 16.63 4.67 16.21
CA GLY A 70 15.45 4.81 15.35
C GLY A 70 14.13 4.46 16.05
N THR A 71 13.06 5.13 15.64
CA THR A 71 11.72 4.99 16.26
C THR A 71 10.95 3.76 15.81
N SER A 72 11.43 3.07 14.76
CA SER A 72 10.94 1.77 14.31
C SER A 72 12.07 0.99 13.65
N ALA A 73 11.85 -0.29 13.37
CA ALA A 73 12.85 -1.11 12.66
C ALA A 73 13.13 -0.59 11.25
N ALA A 74 12.10 -0.11 10.51
CA ALA A 74 12.28 0.52 9.21
C ALA A 74 13.11 1.80 9.30
N VAL A 75 12.88 2.62 10.32
CA VAL A 75 13.62 3.87 10.54
C VAL A 75 15.09 3.59 10.90
N LEU A 76 15.37 2.54 11.67
CA LEU A 76 16.73 2.07 11.90
C LEU A 76 17.42 1.70 10.59
N LEU A 77 16.75 0.96 9.71
CA LEU A 77 17.27 0.58 8.39
C LEU A 77 17.51 1.81 7.50
N THR A 78 16.62 2.81 7.55
CA THR A 78 16.81 4.09 6.86
C THR A 78 18.07 4.80 7.35
N GLY A 79 18.30 4.84 8.66
CA GLY A 79 19.52 5.40 9.26
C GLY A 79 20.79 4.67 8.81
N VAL A 80 20.76 3.33 8.79
CA VAL A 80 21.86 2.53 8.26
C VAL A 80 22.12 2.83 6.78
N HIS A 81 21.08 2.91 5.95
CA HIS A 81 21.24 3.21 4.53
C HIS A 81 21.75 4.64 4.30
N TRP A 82 21.33 5.59 5.12
CA TRP A 82 21.89 6.93 5.13
C TRP A 82 23.40 6.91 5.40
N TYR A 83 23.83 6.17 6.41
CA TYR A 83 25.24 5.97 6.72
C TYR A 83 25.99 5.35 5.52
N LEU A 84 25.47 4.26 4.95
CA LEU A 84 26.09 3.59 3.80
C LEU A 84 26.27 4.56 2.62
N LYS A 85 25.25 5.36 2.29
CA LYS A 85 25.29 6.31 1.19
C LYS A 85 26.28 7.44 1.41
N TYR A 86 26.19 8.11 2.56
CA TYR A 86 26.89 9.38 2.77
C TYR A 86 28.26 9.23 3.46
N THR A 87 28.53 8.08 4.08
CA THR A 87 29.82 7.77 4.66
C THR A 87 30.62 6.79 3.82
N CYS A 88 30.02 5.65 3.47
CA CYS A 88 30.73 4.59 2.73
C CYS A 88 30.60 4.71 1.21
N ARG A 89 29.79 5.63 0.68
CA ARG A 89 29.47 5.73 -0.76
C ARG A 89 28.96 4.41 -1.37
N ALA A 90 28.25 3.65 -0.55
CA ALA A 90 27.66 2.37 -0.85
C ALA A 90 26.13 2.49 -0.84
N HIS A 91 25.43 1.66 -1.61
CA HIS A 91 23.99 1.66 -1.64
C HIS A 91 23.40 0.30 -1.99
N LEU A 92 22.17 0.10 -1.55
CA LEU A 92 21.32 -1.03 -1.92
C LEU A 92 20.02 -0.49 -2.55
N THR A 93 19.67 -1.00 -3.72
CA THR A 93 18.43 -0.68 -4.42
C THR A 93 17.77 -1.96 -4.94
N TRP A 94 16.56 -1.81 -5.46
CA TRP A 94 15.88 -2.91 -6.17
C TRP A 94 16.53 -3.25 -7.51
N ALA A 95 17.18 -2.27 -8.17
CA ALA A 95 17.86 -2.46 -9.45
C ALA A 95 19.29 -2.97 -9.31
N GLY A 96 19.88 -2.92 -8.12
CA GLY A 96 21.26 -3.38 -7.88
C GLY A 96 21.83 -2.87 -6.58
N SER A 97 23.02 -3.33 -6.26
CA SER A 97 23.73 -2.96 -5.02
C SER A 97 25.19 -2.73 -5.29
N ARG A 98 25.76 -1.71 -4.66
CA ARG A 98 27.20 -1.47 -4.60
C ARG A 98 27.62 -1.46 -3.13
N LEU A 99 28.35 -2.48 -2.70
CA LEU A 99 28.74 -2.73 -1.31
C LEU A 99 30.25 -2.96 -1.18
N ASP A 100 31.07 -2.07 -1.79
CA ASP A 100 32.51 -2.05 -1.57
C ASP A 100 32.78 -1.45 -0.20
N LEU A 101 32.57 -2.24 0.84
CA LEU A 101 32.68 -1.81 2.23
C LEU A 101 34.06 -2.19 2.79
N PRO A 102 34.74 -1.29 3.53
CA PRO A 102 35.96 -1.63 4.23
C PRO A 102 35.68 -2.64 5.35
N ASP A 103 36.70 -3.37 5.74
CA ASP A 103 36.63 -4.33 6.83
C ASP A 103 36.24 -3.68 8.17
N THR A 104 36.73 -2.48 8.43
CA THR A 104 36.30 -1.64 9.55
C THR A 104 35.53 -0.46 8.98
N LEU A 105 34.28 -0.38 9.33
CA LEU A 105 33.41 0.73 8.90
C LEU A 105 33.92 2.05 9.51
N PRO A 106 34.07 3.15 8.73
CA PRO A 106 34.53 4.43 9.25
C PRO A 106 33.52 5.06 10.21
N ALA A 107 33.94 6.00 11.02
CA ALA A 107 33.02 6.83 11.81
C ALA A 107 32.06 7.58 10.89
N PRO A 108 30.79 7.83 11.32
CA PRO A 108 29.82 8.57 10.50
C PRO A 108 30.34 9.94 10.06
N ALA A 109 30.36 10.20 8.75
CA ALA A 109 30.76 11.50 8.19
C ALA A 109 29.75 12.60 8.49
N THR A 110 28.48 12.24 8.70
CA THR A 110 27.39 13.17 9.01
C THR A 110 26.61 12.69 10.24
N PRO A 111 27.22 12.77 11.46
CA PRO A 111 26.51 12.40 12.68
C PRO A 111 25.33 13.36 12.95
N GLY A 112 24.45 12.97 13.85
CA GLY A 112 23.30 13.77 14.28
C GLY A 112 21.96 13.12 14.02
N GLU A 113 20.90 13.87 14.22
CA GLU A 113 19.50 13.43 14.09
C GLU A 113 18.89 13.87 12.76
N ARG A 114 17.97 13.06 12.23
CA ARG A 114 17.14 13.38 11.08
C ARG A 114 15.74 12.84 11.28
N ALA A 115 14.76 13.77 11.20
CA ALA A 115 13.34 13.46 11.30
C ALA A 115 12.72 13.29 9.91
N ALA A 116 11.63 12.53 9.83
CA ALA A 116 10.79 12.48 8.64
C ALA A 116 10.11 13.85 8.43
N THR A 117 10.15 14.36 7.21
CA THR A 117 9.56 15.65 6.84
C THR A 117 8.20 15.52 6.18
N VAL A 118 7.83 14.30 5.76
CA VAL A 118 6.53 13.98 5.14
C VAL A 118 5.95 12.74 5.80
N PRO A 119 4.62 12.70 6.02
CA PRO A 119 3.98 11.57 6.71
C PRO A 119 3.85 10.33 5.82
N HIS A 120 3.62 10.51 4.51
CA HIS A 120 3.36 9.44 3.57
C HIS A 120 4.57 9.20 2.67
N ARG A 121 5.12 7.98 2.72
CA ARG A 121 6.20 7.49 1.85
C ARG A 121 5.79 6.15 1.30
N PHE A 122 4.84 6.22 0.37
CA PHE A 122 4.13 5.10 -0.23
C PHE A 122 5.03 4.35 -1.22
N ALA A 123 4.94 3.04 -1.21
CA ALA A 123 5.68 2.17 -2.13
C ALA A 123 4.78 1.17 -2.83
N LEU A 124 5.17 0.85 -4.05
CA LEU A 124 4.51 -0.02 -5.01
C LEU A 124 3.22 0.57 -5.57
N ASN A 125 2.80 0.04 -6.68
CA ASN A 125 1.53 0.36 -7.34
C ASN A 125 0.87 -0.93 -7.84
N ASP A 126 -0.31 -0.82 -8.39
CA ASP A 126 -1.08 -1.97 -8.86
C ASP A 126 -0.31 -2.78 -9.91
N THR A 127 0.44 -2.11 -10.79
CA THR A 127 1.13 -2.77 -11.89
C THR A 127 2.36 -3.57 -11.46
N HIS A 128 2.86 -3.39 -10.24
CA HIS A 128 3.96 -4.19 -9.71
C HIS A 128 3.66 -5.70 -9.82
N ASP A 129 2.50 -6.13 -9.34
CA ASP A 129 2.09 -7.54 -9.44
C ASP A 129 1.72 -7.96 -10.87
N GLY A 130 1.43 -7.02 -11.76
CA GLY A 130 1.12 -7.32 -13.17
C GLY A 130 2.36 -7.46 -14.06
N TYR A 131 3.36 -6.62 -13.85
CA TYR A 131 4.53 -6.56 -14.73
C TYR A 131 5.77 -7.21 -14.11
N THR A 132 6.13 -6.83 -12.89
CA THR A 132 7.43 -7.17 -12.32
C THR A 132 7.37 -8.36 -11.38
N GLY A 133 6.32 -8.48 -10.57
CA GLY A 133 6.29 -9.37 -9.42
C GLY A 133 5.14 -10.36 -9.31
N PRO A 134 4.38 -10.74 -10.38
CA PRO A 134 3.14 -11.53 -10.21
C PRO A 134 3.37 -12.91 -9.59
N TYR A 135 4.55 -13.46 -9.79
CA TYR A 135 4.95 -14.78 -9.29
C TYR A 135 6.14 -14.70 -8.32
N ALA A 136 6.40 -13.51 -7.77
CA ALA A 136 7.44 -13.33 -6.77
C ALA A 136 7.15 -14.20 -5.54
N ASP A 137 8.15 -14.96 -5.13
CA ASP A 137 8.12 -15.79 -3.94
C ASP A 137 8.53 -14.99 -2.68
N TRP A 138 8.54 -15.66 -1.55
CA TRP A 138 8.90 -15.01 -0.28
C TRP A 138 10.31 -14.42 -0.27
N PRO A 139 11.40 -15.11 -0.72
CA PRO A 139 12.74 -14.52 -0.75
C PRO A 139 12.80 -13.19 -1.52
N ARG A 140 12.09 -13.10 -2.64
CA ARG A 140 12.02 -11.85 -3.42
C ARG A 140 11.25 -10.76 -2.68
N TRP A 141 10.10 -11.08 -2.09
CA TRP A 141 9.34 -10.13 -1.28
C TRP A 141 10.08 -9.68 -0.03
N GLU A 142 10.73 -10.59 0.70
CA GLU A 142 11.51 -10.25 1.90
C GLU A 142 12.61 -9.25 1.57
N ARG A 143 13.37 -9.50 0.48
CA ARG A 143 14.40 -8.56 0.01
C ARG A 143 13.79 -7.22 -0.41
N LEU A 144 12.67 -7.21 -1.14
CA LEU A 144 11.99 -5.99 -1.56
C LEU A 144 11.59 -5.15 -0.34
N ILE A 145 10.95 -5.76 0.66
CA ILE A 145 10.53 -5.09 1.89
C ILE A 145 11.73 -4.51 2.63
N ASP A 146 12.82 -5.26 2.76
CA ASP A 146 14.04 -4.78 3.42
C ASP A 146 14.64 -3.57 2.66
N VAL A 147 14.63 -3.59 1.32
CA VAL A 147 15.08 -2.47 0.50
C VAL A 147 14.14 -1.26 0.64
N LEU A 148 12.83 -1.46 0.64
CA LEU A 148 11.87 -0.37 0.85
C LEU A 148 12.07 0.30 2.22
N ALA A 149 12.31 -0.48 3.27
CA ALA A 149 12.63 0.04 4.59
C ALA A 149 13.94 0.84 4.61
N LEU A 150 14.98 0.37 3.90
CA LEU A 150 16.23 1.13 3.73
C LEU A 150 15.98 2.50 3.07
N HIS A 151 15.03 2.59 2.16
CA HIS A 151 14.67 3.83 1.45
C HIS A 151 13.67 4.71 2.19
N GLY A 152 13.25 4.32 3.40
CA GLY A 152 12.39 5.11 4.27
C GLY A 152 10.91 5.03 3.92
N CYS A 153 10.49 4.05 3.11
CA CYS A 153 9.07 3.80 2.87
C CYS A 153 8.37 3.33 4.15
N ASN A 154 7.17 3.83 4.38
CA ASN A 154 6.37 3.47 5.55
C ASN A 154 5.01 2.86 5.23
N GLU A 155 4.58 2.93 3.97
CA GLU A 155 3.32 2.40 3.45
C GLU A 155 3.59 1.56 2.21
N VAL A 156 3.08 0.33 2.17
CA VAL A 156 3.37 -0.60 1.07
C VAL A 156 2.10 -1.27 0.60
N LEU A 157 1.80 -1.15 -0.70
CA LEU A 157 0.68 -1.87 -1.32
C LEU A 157 0.95 -3.38 -1.35
N VAL A 158 -0.01 -4.15 -0.89
CA VAL A 158 0.04 -5.63 -0.84
C VAL A 158 -1.21 -6.19 -1.50
N THR A 159 -1.06 -6.74 -2.68
CA THR A 159 -2.16 -7.36 -3.44
C THR A 159 -2.25 -8.87 -3.27
N PRO A 160 -1.14 -9.64 -3.04
CA PRO A 160 -1.20 -11.09 -2.88
C PRO A 160 -2.15 -11.52 -1.75
N GLY A 161 -3.07 -12.42 -2.06
CA GLY A 161 -4.05 -12.97 -1.13
C GLY A 161 -5.40 -12.25 -1.12
N THR A 162 -5.56 -11.11 -1.82
CA THR A 162 -6.84 -10.43 -1.98
C THR A 162 -7.86 -11.31 -2.69
N GLU A 163 -7.41 -12.14 -3.63
CA GLU A 163 -8.23 -13.13 -4.31
C GLU A 163 -8.89 -14.12 -3.34
N ALA A 164 -8.26 -14.41 -2.20
CA ALA A 164 -8.85 -15.28 -1.17
C ALA A 164 -9.98 -14.55 -0.39
N VAL A 165 -9.87 -13.24 -0.22
CA VAL A 165 -10.98 -12.44 0.34
C VAL A 165 -12.18 -12.50 -0.57
N TYR A 166 -12.02 -12.19 -1.87
CA TYR A 166 -13.10 -12.26 -2.85
C TYR A 166 -13.69 -13.65 -2.99
N HIS A 167 -12.86 -14.69 -2.98
CA HIS A 167 -13.32 -16.08 -3.00
C HIS A 167 -14.28 -16.36 -1.83
N ARG A 168 -13.92 -15.98 -0.61
CA ARG A 168 -14.77 -16.16 0.57
C ARG A 168 -16.04 -15.31 0.51
N VAL A 169 -15.95 -14.08 0.01
CA VAL A 169 -17.12 -13.23 -0.20
C VAL A 169 -18.07 -13.89 -1.19
N LEU A 170 -17.62 -14.26 -2.38
CA LEU A 170 -18.45 -14.84 -3.42
C LEU A 170 -19.13 -16.14 -2.97
N THR A 171 -18.42 -17.01 -2.21
CA THR A 171 -19.04 -18.21 -1.68
C THR A 171 -20.15 -17.94 -0.67
N ARG A 172 -20.12 -16.82 0.05
CA ARG A 172 -21.24 -16.37 0.90
C ARG A 172 -22.43 -15.79 0.12
N PHE A 173 -22.16 -15.31 -1.09
CA PHE A 173 -23.17 -14.73 -1.98
C PHE A 173 -23.59 -15.68 -3.11
N GLY A 174 -23.59 -16.99 -2.86
CA GLY A 174 -24.22 -18.02 -3.71
C GLY A 174 -23.33 -18.58 -4.83
N TYR A 175 -22.04 -18.32 -4.84
CA TYR A 175 -21.10 -18.92 -5.79
C TYR A 175 -20.50 -20.20 -5.21
N ARG A 176 -20.44 -21.26 -6.03
CA ARG A 176 -19.68 -22.47 -5.67
C ARG A 176 -18.17 -22.18 -5.75
N ASP A 177 -17.37 -22.94 -5.02
CA ASP A 177 -15.90 -22.82 -5.01
C ASP A 177 -15.29 -22.69 -6.43
N ALA A 178 -15.68 -23.57 -7.33
CA ALA A 178 -15.17 -23.57 -8.70
C ALA A 178 -15.59 -22.32 -9.50
N GLU A 179 -16.81 -21.80 -9.29
CA GLU A 179 -17.31 -20.59 -9.95
C GLU A 179 -16.57 -19.34 -9.47
N ALA A 180 -16.38 -19.21 -8.16
CA ALA A 180 -15.61 -18.12 -7.56
C ALA A 180 -14.17 -18.12 -8.10
N ARG A 181 -13.50 -19.28 -8.14
CA ARG A 181 -12.14 -19.41 -8.67
C ARG A 181 -12.05 -19.16 -10.19
N ALA A 182 -13.10 -19.45 -10.95
CA ALA A 182 -13.15 -19.20 -12.38
C ALA A 182 -13.35 -17.71 -12.71
N TRP A 183 -13.94 -16.94 -11.79
CA TRP A 183 -14.10 -15.50 -11.95
C TRP A 183 -12.82 -14.72 -11.64
N LEU A 184 -11.98 -15.23 -10.73
CA LEU A 184 -10.70 -14.63 -10.38
C LEU A 184 -9.71 -14.77 -11.54
N PRO A 185 -9.01 -13.69 -11.94
CA PRO A 185 -7.97 -13.78 -12.96
C PRO A 185 -6.69 -14.39 -12.40
N ALA A 186 -5.81 -14.83 -13.30
CA ALA A 186 -4.46 -15.24 -12.92
C ALA A 186 -3.67 -14.11 -12.24
N PRO A 187 -2.67 -14.41 -11.39
CA PRO A 187 -1.94 -13.40 -10.61
C PRO A 187 -1.42 -12.23 -11.44
N SER A 188 -0.87 -12.46 -12.62
CA SER A 188 -0.37 -11.41 -13.52
C SER A 188 -1.44 -10.44 -14.04
N HIS A 189 -2.71 -10.76 -13.86
CA HIS A 189 -3.84 -9.93 -14.32
C HIS A 189 -4.66 -9.37 -13.17
N GLN A 190 -4.33 -9.72 -11.93
CA GLN A 190 -5.04 -9.23 -10.73
C GLN A 190 -4.97 -7.71 -10.54
N PRO A 191 -3.89 -6.99 -10.89
CA PRO A 191 -3.86 -5.54 -10.83
C PRO A 191 -5.02 -4.89 -11.59
N TRP A 192 -5.23 -5.30 -12.83
CA TRP A 192 -6.33 -4.74 -13.65
C TRP A 192 -7.72 -5.19 -13.21
N TRP A 193 -7.84 -6.36 -12.60
CA TRP A 193 -9.07 -6.79 -11.95
C TRP A 193 -9.38 -5.94 -10.71
N LEU A 194 -8.39 -5.62 -9.89
CA LEU A 194 -8.54 -4.74 -8.73
C LEU A 194 -8.85 -3.30 -9.12
N LEU A 195 -8.47 -2.88 -10.33
CA LEU A 195 -8.86 -1.63 -10.98
C LEU A 195 -10.20 -1.73 -11.74
N GLN A 196 -10.92 -2.86 -11.64
CA GLN A 196 -12.19 -3.11 -12.30
C GLN A 196 -12.12 -3.16 -13.86
N ASN A 197 -10.94 -3.41 -14.42
CA ASN A 197 -10.74 -3.41 -15.87
C ASN A 197 -11.03 -4.75 -16.54
N LEU A 198 -10.84 -5.87 -15.85
CA LEU A 198 -11.07 -7.22 -16.39
C LEU A 198 -11.46 -8.23 -15.31
N SER A 199 -11.96 -9.38 -15.72
CA SER A 199 -12.21 -10.57 -14.88
C SER A 199 -11.95 -11.86 -15.67
N ARG A 200 -11.81 -12.99 -14.98
CA ARG A 200 -11.71 -14.35 -15.58
C ARG A 200 -10.47 -14.62 -16.43
N TYR A 201 -9.63 -13.65 -16.71
CA TYR A 201 -8.54 -13.80 -17.66
C TYR A 201 -7.38 -14.63 -17.07
N GLY A 202 -6.91 -15.62 -17.84
CA GLY A 202 -5.82 -16.50 -17.43
C GLY A 202 -6.17 -17.49 -16.30
N GLY A 203 -7.44 -17.58 -15.90
CA GLY A 203 -7.95 -18.53 -14.92
C GLY A 203 -8.36 -19.88 -15.52
N PRO A 204 -8.99 -20.77 -14.71
CA PRO A 204 -9.35 -20.60 -13.30
C PRO A 204 -8.15 -20.67 -12.35
N VAL A 205 -8.21 -19.89 -11.26
CA VAL A 205 -7.23 -19.99 -10.17
C VAL A 205 -7.40 -21.33 -9.43
N SER A 206 -6.34 -22.12 -9.32
CA SER A 206 -6.41 -23.37 -8.59
C SER A 206 -6.54 -23.15 -7.07
N ALA A 207 -7.19 -24.07 -6.36
CA ALA A 207 -7.28 -24.01 -4.90
C ALA A 207 -5.89 -23.97 -4.22
N THR A 208 -4.91 -24.63 -4.79
CA THR A 208 -3.52 -24.63 -4.29
C THR A 208 -2.87 -23.24 -4.49
N LEU A 209 -3.06 -22.61 -5.66
CA LEU A 209 -2.53 -21.27 -5.93
C LEU A 209 -3.18 -20.24 -5.00
N LEU A 210 -4.50 -20.29 -4.84
CA LEU A 210 -5.25 -19.40 -3.93
C LEU A 210 -4.69 -19.49 -2.50
N ARG A 211 -4.48 -20.69 -1.98
CA ARG A 211 -3.91 -20.91 -0.65
C ARG A 211 -2.48 -20.40 -0.52
N ARG A 212 -1.60 -20.67 -1.51
CA ARG A 212 -0.20 -20.22 -1.50
C ARG A 212 -0.09 -18.68 -1.55
N ARG A 213 -0.94 -18.05 -2.34
CA ARG A 213 -0.96 -16.58 -2.42
C ARG A 213 -1.48 -15.93 -1.14
N LEU A 214 -2.49 -16.53 -0.51
CA LEU A 214 -2.93 -16.09 0.81
C LEU A 214 -1.81 -16.21 1.87
N GLU A 215 -1.10 -17.34 1.88
CA GLU A 215 0.03 -17.53 2.80
C GLU A 215 1.14 -16.50 2.55
N LEU A 216 1.48 -16.24 1.28
CA LEU A 216 2.44 -15.21 0.90
C LEU A 216 1.97 -13.82 1.38
N GLY A 217 0.73 -13.43 1.10
CA GLY A 217 0.19 -12.14 1.53
C GLY A 217 0.22 -11.95 3.04
N ARG A 218 -0.11 -13.00 3.81
CA ARG A 218 0.00 -13.00 5.27
C ARG A 218 1.44 -12.76 5.76
N ARG A 219 2.40 -13.43 5.14
CA ARG A 219 3.82 -13.24 5.49
C ARG A 219 4.30 -11.83 5.19
N ILE A 220 3.90 -11.27 4.04
CA ILE A 220 4.21 -9.89 3.66
C ILE A 220 3.64 -8.91 4.70
N VAL A 221 2.35 -9.03 5.02
CA VAL A 221 1.68 -8.16 6.01
C VAL A 221 2.34 -8.27 7.39
N ALA A 222 2.65 -9.48 7.84
CA ALA A 222 3.34 -9.70 9.12
C ALA A 222 4.72 -9.02 9.12
N ARG A 223 5.50 -9.19 8.05
CA ARG A 223 6.84 -8.61 7.93
C ARG A 223 6.83 -7.09 7.91
N LEU A 224 5.88 -6.48 7.19
CA LEU A 224 5.72 -5.02 7.20
C LEU A 224 5.45 -4.50 8.61
N ARG A 225 4.53 -5.15 9.34
CA ARG A 225 4.22 -4.78 10.73
C ARG A 225 5.42 -4.94 11.68
N GLU A 226 6.19 -6.02 11.53
CA GLU A 226 7.43 -6.22 12.31
C GLU A 226 8.42 -5.05 12.11
N LEU A 227 8.51 -4.51 10.91
CA LEU A 227 9.35 -3.36 10.61
C LEU A 227 8.75 -2.03 11.03
N GLY A 228 7.48 -1.98 11.47
CA GLY A 228 6.75 -0.75 11.78
C GLY A 228 6.21 -0.03 10.55
N MET A 229 6.11 -0.74 9.40
CA MET A 229 5.51 -0.24 8.16
C MET A 229 4.03 -0.62 8.10
N SER A 230 3.23 0.19 7.40
CA SER A 230 1.79 -0.03 7.22
C SER A 230 1.51 -0.80 5.94
N PRO A 231 0.92 -2.01 6.01
CA PRO A 231 0.39 -2.66 4.82
C PRO A 231 -0.84 -1.89 4.32
N VAL A 232 -0.90 -1.64 3.01
CA VAL A 232 -2.05 -1.10 2.31
C VAL A 232 -2.69 -2.24 1.53
N LEU A 233 -3.93 -2.61 1.86
CA LEU A 233 -4.63 -3.72 1.20
C LEU A 233 -5.72 -3.17 0.27
N PRO A 234 -6.06 -3.89 -0.82
CA PRO A 234 -7.22 -3.54 -1.62
C PRO A 234 -8.50 -3.52 -0.78
N GLY A 235 -9.31 -2.47 -0.95
CA GLY A 235 -10.61 -2.33 -0.33
C GLY A 235 -11.74 -2.72 -1.28
N TYR A 236 -12.99 -2.59 -0.83
CA TYR A 236 -14.17 -2.95 -1.61
C TYR A 236 -14.95 -1.70 -2.05
N PHE A 237 -15.18 -1.58 -3.35
CA PHE A 237 -15.92 -0.48 -3.95
C PHE A 237 -17.01 -0.91 -4.96
N GLY A 238 -17.35 -2.22 -4.96
CA GLY A 238 -18.50 -2.71 -5.71
C GLY A 238 -18.17 -3.71 -6.83
N THR A 239 -16.95 -4.20 -6.94
CA THR A 239 -16.56 -5.17 -7.97
C THR A 239 -17.25 -6.52 -7.73
N VAL A 240 -18.09 -6.98 -8.68
CA VAL A 240 -18.85 -8.24 -8.62
C VAL A 240 -18.88 -8.95 -9.97
N PRO A 241 -19.14 -10.27 -10.02
CA PRO A 241 -19.43 -10.96 -11.26
C PRO A 241 -20.68 -10.41 -11.98
N ASP A 242 -20.70 -10.53 -13.28
CA ASP A 242 -21.78 -10.05 -14.17
C ASP A 242 -23.14 -10.76 -13.99
N ASP A 243 -23.18 -11.89 -13.32
CA ASP A 243 -24.41 -12.60 -12.94
C ASP A 243 -24.82 -12.37 -11.47
N PHE A 244 -24.14 -11.43 -10.77
CA PHE A 244 -24.34 -11.22 -9.34
C PHE A 244 -25.78 -10.82 -8.99
N ALA A 245 -26.37 -9.87 -9.73
CA ALA A 245 -27.74 -9.43 -9.48
C ALA A 245 -28.76 -10.54 -9.75
N HIS A 246 -28.50 -11.44 -10.70
CA HIS A 246 -29.35 -12.60 -10.95
C HIS A 246 -29.35 -13.58 -9.76
N ARG A 247 -28.19 -13.78 -9.13
CA ARG A 247 -28.03 -14.69 -7.97
C ARG A 247 -28.49 -14.06 -6.66
N ASN A 248 -28.46 -12.74 -6.56
CA ASN A 248 -28.74 -12.02 -5.33
C ASN A 248 -29.89 -11.04 -5.54
N PRO A 249 -31.15 -11.47 -5.36
CA PRO A 249 -32.33 -10.62 -5.54
C PRO A 249 -32.23 -9.34 -4.71
N GLY A 250 -32.50 -8.19 -5.35
CA GLY A 250 -32.36 -6.87 -4.74
C GLY A 250 -31.00 -6.21 -4.95
N ALA A 251 -30.00 -6.91 -5.49
CA ALA A 251 -28.78 -6.30 -5.94
C ALA A 251 -29.02 -5.54 -7.26
N VAL A 252 -28.44 -4.34 -7.36
CA VAL A 252 -28.45 -3.50 -8.57
C VAL A 252 -27.03 -3.37 -9.06
N THR A 253 -26.75 -3.79 -10.28
CA THR A 253 -25.43 -3.71 -10.90
C THR A 253 -25.44 -2.82 -12.14
N VAL A 254 -24.32 -2.16 -12.38
CA VAL A 254 -24.04 -1.40 -13.60
C VAL A 254 -23.02 -2.19 -14.41
N PRO A 255 -23.40 -2.67 -15.61
CA PRO A 255 -22.47 -3.37 -16.51
C PRO A 255 -21.35 -2.43 -16.96
N GLN A 256 -20.08 -2.84 -16.80
CA GLN A 256 -18.92 -2.02 -17.11
C GLN A 256 -18.37 -2.23 -18.54
N GLY A 257 -19.01 -3.08 -19.33
CA GLY A 257 -18.60 -3.32 -20.71
C GLY A 257 -17.26 -4.07 -20.85
N ARG A 258 -16.38 -3.55 -21.69
CA ARG A 258 -15.09 -4.16 -22.01
C ARG A 258 -13.92 -3.17 -21.89
N TRP A 259 -12.77 -3.68 -21.50
CA TRP A 259 -11.49 -2.97 -21.51
C TRP A 259 -10.48 -3.78 -22.32
N ALA A 260 -9.84 -3.17 -23.31
CA ALA A 260 -8.92 -3.86 -24.23
C ALA A 260 -9.48 -5.19 -24.79
N GLY A 261 -10.79 -5.24 -25.10
CA GLY A 261 -11.46 -6.44 -25.58
C GLY A 261 -11.87 -7.46 -24.50
N LEU A 262 -11.38 -7.32 -23.28
CA LEU A 262 -11.68 -8.18 -22.15
C LEU A 262 -12.94 -7.71 -21.40
N ARG A 263 -13.69 -8.64 -20.82
CA ARG A 263 -14.91 -8.32 -20.06
C ARG A 263 -14.53 -7.75 -18.70
N ARG A 264 -15.08 -6.56 -18.40
CA ARG A 264 -15.00 -5.99 -17.05
C ARG A 264 -15.93 -6.73 -16.09
N PRO A 265 -15.59 -6.79 -14.78
CA PRO A 265 -16.58 -7.12 -13.76
C PRO A 265 -17.68 -6.05 -13.73
N ASP A 266 -18.88 -6.41 -13.28
CA ASP A 266 -19.94 -5.43 -13.04
C ASP A 266 -19.66 -4.61 -11.78
N TRP A 267 -20.28 -3.45 -11.70
CA TRP A 267 -20.23 -2.57 -10.54
C TRP A 267 -21.55 -2.62 -9.77
N LEU A 268 -21.51 -3.12 -8.55
CA LEU A 268 -22.64 -3.13 -7.64
C LEU A 268 -22.88 -1.71 -7.13
N ASP A 269 -24.09 -1.17 -7.32
CA ASP A 269 -24.46 0.19 -6.92
C ASP A 269 -24.21 0.40 -5.40
N PRO A 270 -23.28 1.28 -5.03
CA PRO A 270 -22.87 1.47 -3.63
C PRO A 270 -23.99 1.98 -2.71
N ARG A 271 -25.04 2.56 -3.26
CA ARG A 271 -26.17 3.11 -2.50
C ARG A 271 -27.10 2.03 -1.95
N THR A 272 -26.98 0.80 -2.43
CA THR A 272 -27.90 -0.31 -2.12
C THR A 272 -27.57 -1.03 -0.82
N ALA A 273 -28.57 -1.70 -0.24
CA ALA A 273 -28.36 -2.58 0.91
C ALA A 273 -27.42 -3.74 0.55
N ALA A 274 -27.58 -4.32 -0.65
CA ALA A 274 -26.73 -5.40 -1.13
C ALA A 274 -25.24 -5.01 -1.15
N PHE A 275 -24.91 -3.77 -1.55
CA PHE A 275 -23.53 -3.27 -1.47
C PHE A 275 -23.02 -3.25 -0.05
N ARG A 276 -23.80 -2.72 0.90
CA ARG A 276 -23.40 -2.66 2.33
C ARG A 276 -23.13 -4.05 2.90
N ASP A 277 -23.96 -5.04 2.56
CA ASP A 277 -23.81 -6.42 3.02
C ASP A 277 -22.55 -7.08 2.45
N VAL A 278 -22.27 -6.87 1.15
CA VAL A 278 -21.04 -7.36 0.51
C VAL A 278 -19.82 -6.68 1.10
N ALA A 279 -19.84 -5.36 1.26
CA ALA A 279 -18.73 -4.60 1.84
C ALA A 279 -18.44 -5.02 3.29
N ALA A 280 -19.47 -5.17 4.12
CA ALA A 280 -19.31 -5.66 5.48
C ALA A 280 -18.69 -7.06 5.52
N THR A 281 -19.17 -7.97 4.66
CA THR A 281 -18.60 -9.31 4.51
C THR A 281 -17.14 -9.26 4.04
N TYR A 282 -16.83 -8.39 3.07
CA TYR A 282 -15.48 -8.22 2.54
C TYR A 282 -14.50 -7.81 3.64
N TYR A 283 -14.80 -6.74 4.37
CA TYR A 283 -13.93 -6.25 5.43
C TYR A 283 -13.84 -7.22 6.62
N GLN A 284 -14.92 -7.94 6.93
CA GLN A 284 -14.85 -9.04 7.89
C GLN A 284 -13.86 -10.12 7.45
N GLN A 285 -13.98 -10.60 6.20
CA GLN A 285 -13.09 -11.64 5.67
C GLN A 285 -11.64 -11.14 5.55
N GLN A 286 -11.44 -9.91 5.16
CA GLN A 286 -10.11 -9.30 5.11
C GLN A 286 -9.46 -9.27 6.50
N ARG A 287 -10.21 -8.87 7.54
CA ARG A 287 -9.73 -8.84 8.93
C ARG A 287 -9.42 -10.24 9.46
N GLU A 288 -10.26 -11.21 9.18
CA GLU A 288 -10.01 -12.62 9.56
C GLU A 288 -8.73 -13.18 8.90
N LEU A 289 -8.43 -12.78 7.68
CA LEU A 289 -7.29 -13.28 6.93
C LEU A 289 -5.99 -12.53 7.21
N PHE A 290 -6.03 -11.21 7.44
CA PHE A 290 -4.85 -10.37 7.52
C PHE A 290 -4.72 -9.58 8.84
N GLY A 291 -5.72 -9.66 9.74
CA GLY A 291 -5.77 -8.82 10.94
C GLY A 291 -6.21 -7.38 10.64
N GLU A 292 -6.02 -6.48 11.59
CA GLU A 292 -6.42 -5.08 11.46
C GLU A 292 -5.62 -4.36 10.36
N VAL A 293 -6.32 -3.51 9.60
CA VAL A 293 -5.77 -2.77 8.46
C VAL A 293 -6.07 -1.28 8.62
N GLY A 294 -5.03 -0.46 8.55
CA GLY A 294 -5.17 1.00 8.66
C GLY A 294 -5.26 1.75 7.32
N HIS A 295 -4.97 1.08 6.22
CA HIS A 295 -4.97 1.68 4.88
C HIS A 295 -5.61 0.72 3.88
N VAL A 296 -6.53 1.22 3.05
CA VAL A 296 -7.15 0.44 1.99
C VAL A 296 -7.12 1.20 0.68
N LYS A 297 -6.76 0.51 -0.40
CA LYS A 297 -6.70 1.09 -1.74
C LYS A 297 -7.95 0.72 -2.53
N MET A 298 -8.64 1.74 -3.06
CA MET A 298 -9.85 1.57 -3.87
C MET A 298 -9.88 2.61 -5.00
N ASP A 299 -10.06 2.13 -6.24
CA ASP A 299 -10.02 2.95 -7.45
C ASP A 299 -11.37 2.93 -8.16
N LEU A 300 -12.34 3.57 -7.57
CA LEU A 300 -13.71 3.67 -8.06
C LEU A 300 -13.77 4.27 -9.47
N LEU A 301 -14.39 3.56 -10.41
CA LEU A 301 -14.58 4.00 -11.80
C LEU A 301 -13.27 4.29 -12.57
N HIS A 302 -12.22 3.55 -12.28
CA HIS A 302 -10.91 3.69 -12.91
C HIS A 302 -10.95 3.44 -14.43
N GLU A 303 -10.12 4.13 -15.20
CA GLU A 303 -9.92 3.97 -16.65
C GLU A 303 -11.21 3.80 -17.46
N GLY A 304 -12.10 4.77 -17.40
CA GLY A 304 -13.34 4.77 -18.19
C GLY A 304 -14.45 3.89 -17.60
N GLY A 305 -14.43 3.63 -16.30
CA GLY A 305 -15.57 3.02 -15.61
C GLY A 305 -16.86 3.84 -15.81
N ASP A 306 -17.97 3.16 -16.04
CA ASP A 306 -19.28 3.74 -16.33
C ASP A 306 -20.13 3.85 -15.05
N PRO A 307 -20.54 5.04 -14.61
CA PRO A 307 -21.45 5.18 -13.48
C PRO A 307 -22.88 4.73 -13.78
N GLY A 308 -23.28 4.55 -15.06
CA GLY A 308 -24.58 4.01 -15.45
C GLY A 308 -25.79 4.74 -14.86
N GLY A 309 -25.74 6.05 -14.70
CA GLY A 309 -26.79 6.85 -14.06
C GLY A 309 -26.73 6.88 -12.52
N VAL A 310 -25.77 6.23 -11.90
CA VAL A 310 -25.48 6.40 -10.46
C VAL A 310 -24.71 7.70 -10.24
N PRO A 311 -25.21 8.66 -9.44
CA PRO A 311 -24.49 9.89 -9.12
C PRO A 311 -23.18 9.58 -8.43
N VAL A 312 -22.05 9.96 -9.04
CA VAL A 312 -20.70 9.66 -8.54
C VAL A 312 -20.46 10.16 -7.10
N PRO A 313 -20.91 11.38 -6.71
CA PRO A 313 -20.74 11.85 -5.33
C PRO A 313 -21.48 10.97 -4.31
N GLU A 314 -22.68 10.48 -4.67
CA GLU A 314 -23.44 9.59 -3.78
C GLU A 314 -22.77 8.22 -3.66
N ALA A 315 -22.26 7.70 -4.78
CA ALA A 315 -21.52 6.45 -4.78
C ALA A 315 -20.24 6.53 -3.94
N ALA A 316 -19.45 7.59 -4.10
CA ALA A 316 -18.24 7.81 -3.32
C ALA A 316 -18.55 7.90 -1.81
N ARG A 317 -19.62 8.62 -1.45
CA ARG A 317 -20.09 8.70 -0.06
C ARG A 317 -20.48 7.34 0.50
N ALA A 318 -21.23 6.55 -0.26
CA ALA A 318 -21.68 5.23 0.19
C ALA A 318 -20.51 4.24 0.34
N VAL A 319 -19.52 4.28 -0.55
CA VAL A 319 -18.27 3.52 -0.42
C VAL A 319 -17.51 3.93 0.82
N GLU A 320 -17.37 5.24 1.08
CA GLU A 320 -16.74 5.76 2.28
C GLU A 320 -17.49 5.33 3.55
N GLU A 321 -18.82 5.44 3.59
CA GLU A 321 -19.65 5.04 4.73
C GLU A 321 -19.49 3.56 5.06
N ALA A 322 -19.45 2.69 4.05
CA ALA A 322 -19.19 1.26 4.23
C ALA A 322 -17.78 0.99 4.79
N LEU A 323 -16.79 1.70 4.28
CA LEU A 323 -15.42 1.65 4.82
C LEU A 323 -15.39 2.09 6.28
N ARG A 324 -15.97 3.25 6.60
CA ARG A 324 -15.98 3.80 7.97
C ARG A 324 -16.73 2.92 8.96
N THR A 325 -17.79 2.24 8.52
CA THR A 325 -18.52 1.28 9.35
C THR A 325 -17.64 0.09 9.74
N ALA A 326 -16.82 -0.39 8.83
CA ALA A 326 -15.94 -1.54 9.07
C ALA A 326 -14.59 -1.16 9.70
N LEU A 327 -14.02 -0.04 9.28
CA LEU A 327 -12.68 0.45 9.61
C LEU A 327 -12.72 1.98 9.82
N PRO A 328 -13.16 2.48 11.00
CA PRO A 328 -13.46 3.89 11.21
C PRO A 328 -12.33 4.87 10.90
N GLU A 329 -11.09 4.48 11.23
CA GLU A 329 -9.89 5.33 11.11
C GLU A 329 -9.00 4.98 9.90
N ALA A 330 -9.43 4.05 9.04
CA ALA A 330 -8.62 3.66 7.89
C ALA A 330 -8.46 4.81 6.90
N VAL A 331 -7.29 4.90 6.27
CA VAL A 331 -7.05 5.82 5.16
C VAL A 331 -7.51 5.16 3.86
N TRP A 332 -8.35 5.85 3.11
CA TRP A 332 -8.70 5.46 1.74
C TRP A 332 -7.61 5.96 0.78
N VAL A 333 -6.81 5.03 0.25
CA VAL A 333 -5.80 5.32 -0.76
C VAL A 333 -6.42 5.15 -2.15
N ILE A 334 -6.19 6.12 -3.04
CA ILE A 334 -6.64 6.07 -4.43
C ILE A 334 -5.50 6.46 -5.37
N LEU A 335 -5.43 5.83 -6.56
CA LEU A 335 -4.43 6.13 -7.57
C LEU A 335 -4.83 7.37 -8.38
N GLY A 336 -3.96 8.37 -8.41
CA GLY A 336 -4.04 9.50 -9.33
C GLY A 336 -3.54 9.08 -10.72
N TRP A 337 -4.47 8.73 -11.61
CA TRP A 337 -4.17 8.24 -12.96
C TRP A 337 -5.19 8.73 -13.98
N GLN A 338 -4.75 9.35 -15.08
CA GLN A 338 -5.62 9.98 -16.08
C GLN A 338 -6.62 10.96 -15.42
N HIS A 339 -7.92 10.65 -15.49
CA HIS A 339 -8.99 11.45 -14.89
C HIS A 339 -9.45 10.91 -13.51
N ASN A 340 -8.71 9.96 -12.93
CA ASN A 340 -9.02 9.40 -11.63
C ASN A 340 -8.13 10.03 -10.54
N PRO A 341 -8.64 10.35 -9.35
CA PRO A 341 -10.06 10.43 -9.00
C PRO A 341 -10.77 11.60 -9.71
N ARG A 342 -12.01 11.35 -10.13
CA ARG A 342 -12.86 12.38 -10.72
C ARG A 342 -13.19 13.47 -9.67
N PRO A 343 -13.31 14.74 -10.04
CA PRO A 343 -13.70 15.79 -9.09
C PRO A 343 -15.01 15.50 -8.34
N GLU A 344 -15.97 14.88 -9.03
CA GLU A 344 -17.27 14.48 -8.45
C GLU A 344 -17.10 13.39 -7.37
N LEU A 345 -16.14 12.49 -7.52
CA LEU A 345 -15.79 11.49 -6.49
C LEU A 345 -15.30 12.21 -5.23
N LEU A 346 -14.34 13.11 -5.40
CA LEU A 346 -13.77 13.90 -4.29
C LEU A 346 -14.83 14.78 -3.59
N ALA A 347 -15.79 15.31 -4.36
CA ALA A 347 -16.92 16.07 -3.80
C ALA A 347 -17.83 15.21 -2.92
N GLY A 348 -17.92 13.92 -3.16
CA GLY A 348 -18.70 12.97 -2.36
C GLY A 348 -18.05 12.57 -1.04
N VAL A 349 -16.73 12.59 -0.94
CA VAL A 349 -15.97 12.15 0.24
C VAL A 349 -16.08 13.18 1.38
N ARG A 350 -16.43 12.73 2.58
CA ARG A 350 -16.59 13.56 3.78
C ARG A 350 -15.29 13.70 4.58
N ARG A 351 -14.58 12.61 4.77
CA ARG A 351 -13.33 12.54 5.55
C ARG A 351 -12.12 12.63 4.63
N ARG A 352 -11.95 13.80 3.99
CA ARG A 352 -10.80 14.07 3.12
C ARG A 352 -9.46 13.97 3.85
N ASP A 353 -9.45 14.24 5.14
CA ASP A 353 -8.32 14.02 6.04
C ASP A 353 -7.93 12.54 6.21
N ARG A 354 -8.80 11.62 5.82
CA ARG A 354 -8.60 10.17 5.82
C ARG A 354 -8.59 9.58 4.42
N MET A 355 -8.18 10.38 3.44
CA MET A 355 -7.94 9.96 2.07
C MET A 355 -6.52 10.33 1.66
N LEU A 356 -5.88 9.51 0.85
CA LEU A 356 -4.57 9.76 0.28
C LEU A 356 -4.61 9.48 -1.22
N ILE A 357 -4.27 10.48 -2.03
CA ILE A 357 -4.08 10.30 -3.47
C ILE A 357 -2.61 9.96 -3.72
N VAL A 358 -2.34 8.81 -4.31
CA VAL A 358 -1.00 8.46 -4.81
C VAL A 358 -0.93 8.93 -6.26
N ASP A 359 -0.32 10.09 -6.49
CA ASP A 359 -0.30 10.73 -7.81
C ASP A 359 0.73 10.03 -8.72
N GLY A 360 0.23 9.23 -9.64
CA GLY A 360 1.02 8.46 -10.60
C GLY A 360 1.43 9.23 -11.85
N LEU A 361 1.07 10.51 -11.99
CA LEU A 361 1.36 11.35 -13.15
C LEU A 361 2.29 12.52 -12.82
N SER A 362 2.83 12.60 -11.62
CA SER A 362 3.63 13.73 -11.14
C SER A 362 4.92 13.96 -11.92
N ASP A 363 5.42 12.94 -12.61
CA ASP A 363 6.64 13.00 -13.43
C ASP A 363 6.40 13.39 -14.90
N LEU A 364 5.14 13.55 -15.31
CA LEU A 364 4.84 14.01 -16.65
C LEU A 364 5.04 15.51 -16.80
N ALA A 365 5.57 15.92 -17.95
CA ALA A 365 5.78 17.34 -18.26
C ALA A 365 4.47 18.14 -18.14
N GLY A 366 4.51 19.24 -17.39
CA GLY A 366 3.35 20.10 -17.16
C GLY A 366 2.40 19.65 -16.04
N THR A 367 2.72 18.59 -15.31
CA THR A 367 1.87 18.08 -14.20
C THR A 367 2.49 18.26 -12.82
N THR A 368 3.50 19.10 -12.66
CA THR A 368 4.31 19.24 -11.45
C THR A 368 3.61 19.95 -10.28
N ASP A 369 2.52 20.66 -10.51
CA ASP A 369 1.71 21.32 -9.47
C ASP A 369 0.26 20.85 -9.58
N ARG A 370 -0.04 19.73 -8.94
CA ARG A 370 -1.37 19.13 -8.93
C ARG A 370 -2.11 19.27 -7.61
N GLU A 371 -1.55 20.00 -6.66
CA GLU A 371 -2.16 20.20 -5.35
C GLU A 371 -3.60 20.72 -5.46
N ARG A 372 -3.84 21.65 -6.40
CA ARG A 372 -5.17 22.22 -6.65
C ARG A 372 -6.16 21.25 -7.26
N ASP A 373 -5.68 20.26 -8.01
CA ASP A 373 -6.54 19.26 -8.68
C ASP A 373 -7.22 18.35 -7.67
N TRP A 374 -6.64 18.18 -6.49
CA TRP A 374 -7.10 17.23 -5.49
C TRP A 374 -8.02 17.82 -4.42
N GLY A 375 -8.42 19.09 -4.54
CA GLY A 375 -9.42 19.72 -3.68
C GLY A 375 -9.10 19.67 -2.18
N GLY A 376 -7.82 19.77 -1.81
CA GLY A 376 -7.34 19.73 -0.43
C GLY A 376 -7.24 18.32 0.17
N VAL A 377 -7.37 17.26 -0.62
CA VAL A 377 -7.06 15.89 -0.19
C VAL A 377 -5.54 15.72 -0.10
N PRO A 378 -5.00 15.13 0.98
CA PRO A 378 -3.58 14.76 1.04
C PRO A 378 -3.14 13.95 -0.17
N TYR A 379 -1.98 14.25 -0.73
CA TYR A 379 -1.45 13.47 -1.85
C TYR A 379 0.04 13.17 -1.69
N ALA A 380 0.46 12.06 -2.25
CA ALA A 380 1.85 11.66 -2.37
C ALA A 380 2.29 11.90 -3.82
N PHE A 381 3.27 12.81 -4.00
CA PHE A 381 3.94 13.02 -5.27
C PHE A 381 4.77 11.77 -5.61
N GLY A 382 4.65 11.25 -6.82
CA GLY A 382 5.39 10.06 -7.18
C GLY A 382 5.35 9.77 -8.66
N THR A 383 5.94 8.64 -9.01
CA THR A 383 5.94 8.09 -10.34
C THR A 383 5.37 6.69 -10.33
N ILE A 384 4.69 6.30 -11.39
CA ILE A 384 4.40 4.89 -11.65
C ILE A 384 5.48 4.40 -12.61
N PRO A 385 6.39 3.51 -12.17
CA PRO A 385 7.34 2.91 -13.07
C PRO A 385 6.60 2.24 -14.22
N ASN A 386 6.79 2.75 -15.42
CA ASN A 386 6.11 2.22 -16.58
C ASN A 386 6.71 0.88 -16.98
N PHE A 387 5.84 -0.07 -17.31
CA PHE A 387 6.21 -1.31 -18.00
C PHE A 387 7.21 -2.16 -17.24
N GLY A 388 7.06 -2.27 -15.93
CA GLY A 388 7.80 -3.21 -15.12
C GLY A 388 9.17 -2.72 -14.68
N GLY A 389 9.27 -1.42 -14.45
CA GLY A 389 10.47 -0.75 -13.97
C GLY A 389 11.17 -1.40 -12.79
#